data_7b341ef3d92fcfab15d4851e52460a62
#
_entry.id   7b341ef3d92fcfab15d4851e52460a62
#
_cell.length_a   1.000
_cell.length_b   1.000
_cell.length_c   1.000
_cell.angle_alpha   90.00
_cell.angle_beta   90.00
_cell.angle_gamma   90.00
#
_symmetry.space_group_name_H-M   'P 1'
#
loop_
_entity.id
_entity.type
_entity.pdbx_description
1 polymer ?
#
loop_
_entity_poly.entity_id
_entity_poly.type
_entity_poly.pdbx_seq_one_letter_code
_entity_poly.pdbx_strand_id
1 'polypeptide(L)'
;ALKKEYSQKRRTVIDNCEEVVFEEKKVEEAPAYCLIDRFGYTRCVDVATFERNQEAAFAENRFVFLVKNTGRICLFTNTGQLYTVKVSDLPFGKFRDKAIPLDNVSNFDSTREQLLLAVGQSDLNLYRLLFVTKQGMTKMVDGGEFDVMKRTVAATKLQEGDEVANVCVY
;
A
#
# COMPACT_ATOMS: atom_id res chain seq x y z
N ALA A 1 61.50 9.78 0.66
CA ALA A 1 62.37 8.95 1.51
C ALA A 1 61.52 7.98 2.41
N LEU A 2 60.50 8.42 3.09
CA LEU A 2 59.68 7.60 4.03
C LEU A 2 58.97 6.36 3.41
N LYS A 3 58.59 6.43 2.13
CA LYS A 3 57.96 5.31 1.43
C LYS A 3 58.89 4.09 1.19
N LYS A 4 60.20 4.30 1.19
CA LYS A 4 61.18 3.22 1.01
C LYS A 4 61.56 2.52 2.32
N GLU A 5 61.48 3.23 3.43
CA GLU A 5 61.94 2.76 4.75
C GLU A 5 60.85 2.02 5.55
N TYR A 6 59.57 2.34 5.30
CA TYR A 6 58.43 1.78 6.04
C TYR A 6 57.39 1.08 5.15
N SER A 7 57.70 0.73 3.90
CA SER A 7 56.78 0.01 3.06
C SER A 7 56.62 -1.43 3.53
N GLN A 8 55.44 -1.77 4.01
CA GLN A 8 55.08 -3.15 4.29
C GLN A 8 54.36 -3.79 3.09
N LYS A 9 54.60 -5.09 2.87
CA LYS A 9 53.86 -5.84 1.87
C LYS A 9 52.36 -5.78 2.19
N ARG A 10 51.54 -5.54 1.15
CA ARG A 10 50.09 -5.52 1.24
C ARG A 10 49.58 -6.82 1.84
N ARG A 11 48.84 -6.75 2.96
CA ARG A 11 48.28 -7.90 3.64
C ARG A 11 46.93 -8.32 3.07
N THR A 12 46.29 -7.47 2.26
CA THR A 12 45.05 -7.77 1.56
C THR A 12 45.32 -8.48 0.25
N VAL A 13 44.85 -9.68 0.11
CA VAL A 13 44.80 -10.41 -1.16
C VAL A 13 43.50 -10.00 -1.85
N ILE A 14 43.60 -9.57 -3.10
CA ILE A 14 42.40 -9.41 -3.96
C ILE A 14 42.12 -10.80 -4.46
N ASP A 15 41.16 -11.46 -3.84
CA ASP A 15 40.62 -12.72 -4.35
C ASP A 15 39.64 -12.36 -5.47
N ASN A 16 39.84 -12.93 -6.66
CA ASN A 16 38.88 -12.84 -7.72
C ASN A 16 37.71 -13.77 -7.33
N CYS A 17 36.84 -13.27 -6.45
CA CYS A 17 35.53 -13.91 -6.28
C CYS A 17 34.86 -13.90 -7.64
N GLU A 18 34.44 -15.08 -8.10
CA GLU A 18 33.52 -15.20 -9.21
C GLU A 18 32.38 -14.24 -8.96
N GLU A 19 32.04 -13.40 -9.95
CA GLU A 19 30.91 -12.51 -9.88
C GLU A 19 29.69 -13.37 -9.54
N VAL A 20 29.21 -13.24 -8.30
CA VAL A 20 27.91 -13.79 -7.92
C VAL A 20 26.88 -13.02 -8.71
N VAL A 21 26.47 -13.56 -9.84
CA VAL A 21 25.34 -13.04 -10.59
C VAL A 21 24.14 -13.17 -9.67
N PHE A 22 23.74 -12.09 -9.04
CA PHE A 22 22.48 -11.99 -8.34
C PHE A 22 21.37 -12.09 -9.40
N GLU A 23 20.89 -13.28 -9.65
CA GLU A 23 19.61 -13.45 -10.34
C GLU A 23 18.53 -12.91 -9.37
N GLU A 24 18.06 -11.70 -9.62
CA GLU A 24 16.82 -11.22 -9.01
C GLU A 24 15.73 -12.22 -9.40
N LYS A 25 15.30 -13.03 -8.43
CA LYS A 25 14.11 -13.86 -8.61
C LYS A 25 12.96 -12.91 -8.90
N LYS A 26 12.56 -12.81 -10.16
CA LYS A 26 11.33 -12.12 -10.56
C LYS A 26 10.20 -12.77 -9.77
N VAL A 27 9.63 -12.03 -8.84
CA VAL A 27 8.44 -12.45 -8.12
C VAL A 27 7.34 -12.62 -9.16
N GLU A 28 6.81 -13.83 -9.32
CA GLU A 28 5.69 -14.07 -10.23
C GLU A 28 4.50 -13.22 -9.78
N GLU A 29 3.93 -12.47 -10.72
CA GLU A 29 2.73 -11.69 -10.45
C GLU A 29 1.54 -12.63 -10.28
N ALA A 30 0.93 -12.57 -9.11
CA ALA A 30 -0.28 -13.35 -8.80
C ALA A 30 -1.38 -12.40 -8.29
N PRO A 31 -2.64 -12.63 -8.69
CA PRO A 31 -3.77 -11.92 -8.13
C PRO A 31 -4.03 -12.35 -6.69
N ALA A 32 -4.42 -11.39 -5.86
CA ALA A 32 -4.79 -11.60 -4.47
C ALA A 32 -5.95 -10.68 -4.10
N TYR A 33 -6.76 -11.08 -3.12
CA TYR A 33 -7.77 -10.23 -2.55
C TYR A 33 -7.26 -9.57 -1.27
N CYS A 34 -7.37 -8.25 -1.22
CA CYS A 34 -7.11 -7.48 -0.01
C CYS A 34 -8.43 -7.32 0.76
N LEU A 35 -8.40 -7.65 2.04
CA LEU A 35 -9.52 -7.57 2.96
C LEU A 35 -9.17 -6.58 4.05
N ILE A 36 -10.03 -5.57 4.27
CA ILE A 36 -9.89 -4.59 5.34
C ILE A 36 -11.18 -4.56 6.13
N ASP A 37 -11.10 -4.85 7.43
CA ASP A 37 -12.26 -4.84 8.30
C ASP A 37 -12.67 -3.42 8.74
N ARG A 38 -13.71 -3.33 9.57
CA ARG A 38 -14.24 -2.05 10.10
C ARG A 38 -13.27 -1.36 11.05
N PHE A 39 -12.34 -2.09 11.63
CA PHE A 39 -11.38 -1.59 12.59
C PHE A 39 -10.03 -1.20 11.96
N GLY A 40 -9.90 -1.35 10.64
CA GLY A 40 -8.68 -1.05 9.91
C GLY A 40 -7.63 -2.16 9.95
N TYR A 41 -8.01 -3.40 10.29
CA TYR A 41 -7.14 -4.57 10.16
C TYR A 41 -7.18 -5.09 8.73
N THR A 42 -6.01 -5.38 8.20
CA THR A 42 -5.84 -5.81 6.81
C THR A 42 -5.12 -7.14 6.69
N ARG A 43 -5.47 -7.88 5.67
CA ARG A 43 -4.82 -9.12 5.23
C ARG A 43 -5.07 -9.34 3.74
N CYS A 44 -4.22 -10.14 3.12
CA CYS A 44 -4.41 -10.61 1.75
C CYS A 44 -4.61 -12.11 1.74
N VAL A 45 -5.46 -12.56 0.85
CA VAL A 45 -5.74 -13.98 0.60
C VAL A 45 -5.63 -14.28 -0.89
N ASP A 46 -5.33 -15.52 -1.24
CA ASP A 46 -5.39 -15.96 -2.64
C ASP A 46 -6.83 -16.02 -3.16
N VAL A 47 -6.98 -16.01 -4.48
CA VAL A 47 -8.29 -16.04 -5.14
C VAL A 47 -9.11 -17.28 -4.75
N ALA A 48 -8.49 -18.44 -4.70
CA ALA A 48 -9.19 -19.68 -4.35
C ALA A 48 -9.68 -19.70 -2.89
N THR A 49 -8.91 -19.10 -1.99
CA THR A 49 -9.32 -18.93 -0.58
C THR A 49 -10.45 -17.92 -0.46
N PHE A 50 -10.42 -16.83 -1.24
CA PHE A 50 -11.48 -15.84 -1.28
C PHE A 50 -12.79 -16.47 -1.80
N GLU A 51 -12.76 -17.16 -2.94
CA GLU A 51 -13.95 -17.78 -3.54
C GLU A 51 -14.67 -18.74 -2.58
N ARG A 52 -13.91 -19.52 -1.80
CA ARG A 52 -14.47 -20.42 -0.78
C ARG A 52 -15.08 -19.73 0.41
N ASN A 53 -14.74 -18.46 0.67
CA ASN A 53 -15.18 -17.71 1.84
C ASN A 53 -15.82 -16.36 1.45
N GLN A 54 -16.32 -16.23 0.24
CA GLN A 54 -16.79 -14.96 -0.33
C GLN A 54 -17.86 -14.27 0.54
N GLU A 55 -18.86 -15.02 0.99
CA GLU A 55 -19.93 -14.47 1.83
C GLU A 55 -19.41 -13.92 3.15
N ALA A 56 -18.53 -14.68 3.83
CA ALA A 56 -17.89 -14.25 5.08
C ALA A 56 -16.95 -13.05 4.84
N ALA A 57 -16.25 -13.04 3.72
CA ALA A 57 -15.36 -11.93 3.37
C ALA A 57 -16.11 -10.61 3.25
N PHE A 58 -17.25 -10.58 2.57
CA PHE A 58 -18.08 -9.37 2.46
C PHE A 58 -18.83 -9.02 3.75
N ALA A 59 -19.19 -10.01 4.56
CA ALA A 59 -19.88 -9.77 5.83
C ALA A 59 -18.93 -9.18 6.91
N GLU A 60 -17.70 -9.66 6.98
CA GLU A 60 -16.75 -9.30 8.02
C GLU A 60 -15.89 -8.08 7.68
N ASN A 61 -15.67 -7.80 6.38
CA ASN A 61 -14.77 -6.75 5.94
C ASN A 61 -15.55 -5.57 5.32
N ARG A 62 -15.04 -4.37 5.56
CA ARG A 62 -15.59 -3.14 4.98
C ARG A 62 -15.15 -2.94 3.53
N PHE A 63 -13.89 -3.29 3.24
CA PHE A 63 -13.33 -3.18 1.90
C PHE A 63 -12.78 -4.54 1.47
N VAL A 64 -13.19 -4.96 0.28
CA VAL A 64 -12.78 -6.20 -0.37
C VAL A 64 -12.51 -5.88 -1.83
N PHE A 65 -11.29 -6.03 -2.28
CA PHE A 65 -10.90 -5.71 -3.65
C PHE A 65 -9.73 -6.55 -4.13
N LEU A 66 -9.65 -6.74 -5.44
CA LEU A 66 -8.60 -7.49 -6.11
C LEU A 66 -7.34 -6.63 -6.24
N VAL A 67 -6.19 -7.21 -5.99
CA VAL A 67 -4.87 -6.56 -6.16
C VAL A 67 -3.87 -7.56 -6.72
N LYS A 68 -2.76 -7.07 -7.25
CA LYS A 68 -1.59 -7.92 -7.55
C LYS A 68 -0.67 -7.96 -6.34
N ASN A 69 -0.03 -9.10 -6.07
CA ASN A 69 0.93 -9.28 -4.98
C ASN A 69 2.12 -8.30 -5.06
N THR A 70 2.49 -7.85 -6.27
CA THR A 70 3.54 -6.86 -6.54
C THR A 70 3.01 -5.42 -6.54
N GLY A 71 1.69 -5.24 -6.43
CA GLY A 71 1.01 -3.96 -6.53
C GLY A 71 1.02 -3.15 -5.22
N ARG A 72 0.20 -2.11 -5.21
CA ARG A 72 -0.01 -1.23 -4.07
C ARG A 72 -1.50 -1.02 -3.84
N ILE A 73 -1.86 -0.71 -2.62
CA ILE A 73 -3.19 -0.25 -2.25
C ILE A 73 -3.15 1.23 -1.90
N CYS A 74 -4.24 1.91 -2.15
CA CYS A 74 -4.45 3.32 -1.87
C CYS A 74 -5.53 3.48 -0.81
N LEU A 75 -5.22 4.24 0.23
CA LEU A 75 -6.07 4.49 1.38
C LEU A 75 -6.39 5.98 1.44
N PHE A 76 -7.66 6.35 1.29
CA PHE A 76 -8.12 7.74 1.36
C PHE A 76 -8.79 8.00 2.71
N THR A 77 -8.41 9.10 3.35
CA THR A 77 -8.85 9.45 4.70
C THR A 77 -9.69 10.72 4.74
N ASN A 78 -10.41 10.92 5.86
CA ASN A 78 -11.21 12.12 6.11
C ASN A 78 -10.37 13.40 6.21
N THR A 79 -9.08 13.29 6.48
CA THR A 79 -8.16 14.43 6.48
C THR A 79 -7.68 14.86 5.10
N GLY A 80 -8.20 14.20 4.04
CA GLY A 80 -7.81 14.48 2.66
C GLY A 80 -6.44 13.93 2.28
N GLN A 81 -5.90 12.98 3.06
CA GLN A 81 -4.64 12.32 2.77
C GLN A 81 -4.87 11.03 1.99
N LEU A 82 -3.89 10.70 1.17
CA LEU A 82 -3.74 9.42 0.50
C LEU A 82 -2.50 8.72 1.06
N TYR A 83 -2.67 7.50 1.53
CA TYR A 83 -1.56 6.62 1.91
C TYR A 83 -1.46 5.46 0.93
N THR A 84 -0.24 5.17 0.47
CA THR A 84 0.02 4.02 -0.38
C THR A 84 0.80 2.95 0.39
N VAL A 85 0.35 1.71 0.29
CA VAL A 85 0.95 0.55 0.95
C VAL A 85 1.27 -0.50 -0.11
N LYS A 86 2.45 -1.11 -0.02
CA LYS A 86 2.79 -2.25 -0.89
C LYS A 86 2.02 -3.49 -0.43
N VAL A 87 1.45 -4.22 -1.37
CA VAL A 87 0.77 -5.48 -1.06
C VAL A 87 1.73 -6.50 -0.45
N SER A 88 3.02 -6.46 -0.82
CA SER A 88 4.07 -7.29 -0.24
C SER A 88 4.31 -7.07 1.26
N ASP A 89 3.94 -5.92 1.79
CA ASP A 89 4.09 -5.59 3.21
C ASP A 89 2.88 -6.07 4.04
N LEU A 90 1.83 -6.55 3.37
CA LEU A 90 0.62 -7.06 4.00
C LEU A 90 0.74 -8.56 4.31
N PRO A 91 0.14 -9.05 5.40
CA PRO A 91 0.12 -10.47 5.68
C PRO A 91 -0.68 -11.22 4.60
N PHE A 92 -0.06 -12.24 4.06
CA PHE A 92 -0.66 -13.12 3.06
C PHE A 92 -0.82 -14.51 3.65
N GLY A 93 -2.04 -15.04 3.64
CA GLY A 93 -2.29 -16.33 4.25
C GLY A 93 -3.72 -16.84 4.08
N LYS A 94 -4.16 -17.65 5.03
CA LYS A 94 -5.51 -18.22 5.06
C LYS A 94 -6.54 -17.18 5.50
N PHE A 95 -7.81 -17.41 5.19
CA PHE A 95 -8.91 -16.48 5.51
C PHE A 95 -9.00 -16.12 7.00
N ARG A 96 -8.66 -17.04 7.90
CA ARG A 96 -8.71 -16.84 9.37
C ARG A 96 -7.37 -16.52 10.01
N ASP A 97 -6.32 -16.31 9.22
CA ASP A 97 -5.02 -15.92 9.76
C ASP A 97 -5.07 -14.50 10.35
N LYS A 98 -4.09 -14.17 11.20
CA LYS A 98 -4.00 -12.87 11.84
C LYS A 98 -3.90 -11.75 10.81
N ALA A 99 -4.84 -10.81 10.89
CA ALA A 99 -4.73 -9.52 10.23
C ALA A 99 -3.84 -8.57 11.04
N ILE A 100 -3.28 -7.58 10.39
CA ILE A 100 -2.50 -6.50 11.03
C ILE A 100 -3.20 -5.16 10.84
N PRO A 101 -3.07 -4.22 11.79
CA PRO A 101 -3.63 -2.88 11.63
C PRO A 101 -2.88 -2.12 10.53
N LEU A 102 -3.61 -1.32 9.77
CA LEU A 102 -3.05 -0.45 8.72
C LEU A 102 -2.02 0.54 9.27
N ASP A 103 -2.14 0.94 10.53
CA ASP A 103 -1.18 1.80 11.23
C ASP A 103 0.23 1.22 11.24
N ASN A 104 0.38 -0.09 11.23
CA ASN A 104 1.68 -0.76 11.27
C ASN A 104 2.41 -0.77 9.92
N VAL A 105 1.69 -0.63 8.82
CA VAL A 105 2.23 -0.76 7.45
C VAL A 105 2.17 0.54 6.65
N SER A 106 1.49 1.54 7.20
CA SER A 106 1.33 2.85 6.56
C SER A 106 1.58 4.00 7.55
N ASN A 107 1.55 5.22 7.06
CA ASN A 107 1.56 6.43 7.89
C ASN A 107 0.15 6.82 8.36
N PHE A 108 -0.84 5.98 8.10
CA PHE A 108 -2.21 6.15 8.59
C PHE A 108 -2.23 6.02 10.12
N ASP A 109 -2.98 6.89 10.78
CA ASP A 109 -3.17 6.91 12.23
C ASP A 109 -4.67 6.80 12.55
N SER A 110 -5.12 5.61 12.90
CA SER A 110 -6.52 5.32 13.21
C SER A 110 -7.08 6.10 14.40
N THR A 111 -6.21 6.69 15.22
CA THR A 111 -6.63 7.55 16.35
C THR A 111 -7.01 8.95 15.92
N ARG A 112 -6.54 9.41 14.77
CA ARG A 112 -6.70 10.78 14.26
C ARG A 112 -7.50 10.86 12.97
N GLU A 113 -7.54 9.77 12.22
CA GLU A 113 -8.09 9.74 10.88
C GLU A 113 -9.06 8.58 10.70
N GLN A 114 -9.99 8.76 9.80
CA GLN A 114 -10.92 7.70 9.38
C GLN A 114 -10.62 7.29 7.95
N LEU A 115 -10.53 5.98 7.73
CA LEU A 115 -10.44 5.42 6.39
C LEU A 115 -11.80 5.56 5.69
N LEU A 116 -11.83 6.26 4.57
CA LEU A 116 -13.05 6.47 3.79
C LEU A 116 -13.15 5.52 2.60
N LEU A 117 -12.04 5.31 1.90
CA LEU A 117 -11.96 4.44 0.73
C LEU A 117 -10.63 3.71 0.70
N ALA A 118 -10.65 2.43 0.34
CA ALA A 118 -9.48 1.63 0.05
C ALA A 118 -9.66 0.91 -1.30
N VAL A 119 -8.67 1.04 -2.18
CA VAL A 119 -8.69 0.47 -3.53
C VAL A 119 -7.29 0.04 -3.96
N GLY A 120 -7.21 -0.87 -4.94
CA GLY A 120 -5.95 -1.19 -5.60
C GLY A 120 -5.46 -0.02 -6.46
N GLN A 121 -4.17 0.27 -6.42
CA GLN A 121 -3.59 1.39 -7.19
C GLN A 121 -3.77 1.19 -8.70
N SER A 122 -3.65 -0.04 -9.19
CA SER A 122 -3.85 -0.37 -10.61
C SER A 122 -5.24 0.00 -11.14
N ASP A 123 -6.24 -0.10 -10.26
CA ASP A 123 -7.64 0.12 -10.65
C ASP A 123 -8.00 1.60 -10.67
N LEU A 124 -7.24 2.44 -9.96
CA LEU A 124 -7.48 3.89 -9.91
C LEU A 124 -7.50 4.54 -11.29
N ASN A 125 -6.65 4.09 -12.20
CA ASN A 125 -6.60 4.61 -13.58
C ASN A 125 -7.90 4.40 -14.38
N LEU A 126 -8.78 3.51 -13.91
CA LEU A 126 -10.05 3.19 -14.56
C LEU A 126 -11.20 4.07 -14.06
N TYR A 127 -10.99 4.81 -12.98
CA TYR A 127 -12.05 5.50 -12.26
C TYR A 127 -11.75 6.98 -12.08
N ARG A 128 -12.83 7.72 -11.82
CA ARG A 128 -12.77 9.06 -11.24
C ARG A 128 -13.18 9.02 -9.79
N LEU A 129 -12.55 9.82 -8.97
CA LEU A 129 -12.87 9.93 -7.55
C LEU A 129 -13.59 11.24 -7.28
N LEU A 130 -14.77 11.15 -6.70
CA LEU A 130 -15.54 12.28 -6.22
C LEU A 130 -15.32 12.43 -4.72
N PHE A 131 -14.65 13.50 -4.33
CA PHE A 131 -14.50 13.91 -2.94
C PHE A 131 -15.64 14.84 -2.56
N VAL A 132 -16.29 14.56 -1.44
CA VAL A 132 -17.32 15.38 -0.84
C VAL A 132 -16.89 15.74 0.56
N THR A 133 -16.88 17.04 0.91
CA THR A 133 -16.49 17.49 2.25
C THR A 133 -17.72 17.76 3.12
N LYS A 134 -17.50 17.85 4.44
CA LYS A 134 -18.58 18.16 5.41
C LYS A 134 -19.17 19.56 5.22
N GLN A 135 -18.39 20.50 4.69
CA GLN A 135 -18.86 21.86 4.35
C GLN A 135 -19.53 21.95 2.97
N GLY A 136 -19.75 20.80 2.30
CA GLY A 136 -20.46 20.74 1.03
C GLY A 136 -19.61 21.04 -0.20
N MET A 137 -18.29 21.11 -0.06
CA MET A 137 -17.40 21.22 -1.21
C MET A 137 -17.28 19.87 -1.92
N THR A 138 -17.29 19.90 -3.24
CA THR A 138 -17.13 18.71 -4.06
C THR A 138 -16.01 18.89 -5.06
N LYS A 139 -15.23 17.85 -5.29
CA LYS A 139 -14.16 17.82 -6.27
C LYS A 139 -14.10 16.44 -6.94
N MET A 140 -14.09 16.44 -8.27
CA MET A 140 -13.86 15.23 -9.05
C MET A 140 -12.42 15.23 -9.57
N VAL A 141 -11.73 14.11 -9.41
CA VAL A 141 -10.32 13.92 -9.79
C VAL A 141 -10.19 12.62 -10.57
N ASP A 142 -9.41 12.62 -11.63
CA ASP A 142 -9.08 11.38 -12.34
C ASP A 142 -8.18 10.51 -11.44
N GLY A 143 -8.52 9.24 -11.31
CA GLY A 143 -7.80 8.32 -10.42
C GLY A 143 -6.33 8.15 -10.80
N GLY A 144 -5.98 8.35 -12.07
CA GLY A 144 -4.59 8.32 -12.54
C GLY A 144 -3.67 9.37 -11.89
N GLU A 145 -4.22 10.46 -11.37
CA GLU A 145 -3.44 11.46 -10.61
C GLU A 145 -2.90 10.89 -9.29
N PHE A 146 -3.48 9.79 -8.81
CA PHE A 146 -3.07 9.10 -7.58
C PHE A 146 -2.15 7.90 -7.83
N ASP A 147 -1.73 7.67 -9.07
CA ASP A 147 -0.71 6.66 -9.39
C ASP A 147 0.67 7.20 -9.04
N VAL A 148 0.95 7.23 -7.76
CA VAL A 148 2.17 7.81 -7.19
C VAL A 148 2.96 6.78 -6.38
N MET A 149 4.29 6.95 -6.39
CA MET A 149 5.20 6.08 -5.63
C MET A 149 5.40 6.53 -4.18
N LYS A 150 4.96 7.74 -3.83
CA LYS A 150 5.10 8.31 -2.49
C LYS A 150 4.16 7.62 -1.51
N ARG A 151 4.64 7.37 -0.30
CA ARG A 151 3.84 6.73 0.76
C ARG A 151 2.70 7.58 1.28
N THR A 152 2.84 8.91 1.22
CA THR A 152 1.83 9.86 1.68
C THR A 152 1.74 11.02 0.70
N VAL A 153 0.53 11.33 0.28
CA VAL A 153 0.22 12.43 -0.64
C VAL A 153 -1.07 13.12 -0.19
N ALA A 154 -1.16 14.44 -0.34
CA ALA A 154 -2.41 15.14 -0.17
C ALA A 154 -3.33 14.84 -1.37
N ALA A 155 -4.40 14.09 -1.15
CA ALA A 155 -5.39 13.75 -2.18
C ALA A 155 -6.28 14.96 -2.50
N THR A 156 -6.63 15.75 -1.50
CA THR A 156 -7.35 17.02 -1.66
C THR A 156 -6.91 18.02 -0.61
N LYS A 157 -6.90 19.30 -0.99
CA LYS A 157 -6.69 20.40 -0.03
C LYS A 157 -8.03 20.72 0.60
N LEU A 158 -8.06 20.74 1.92
CA LEU A 158 -9.22 21.10 2.71
C LEU A 158 -9.10 22.56 3.19
N GLN A 159 -10.24 23.20 3.38
CA GLN A 159 -10.31 24.48 4.08
C GLN A 159 -10.12 24.25 5.60
N GLU A 160 -9.81 25.32 6.32
CA GLU A 160 -9.63 25.24 7.77
C GLU A 160 -10.92 24.73 8.45
N GLY A 161 -10.78 23.68 9.25
CA GLY A 161 -11.90 23.06 9.96
C GLY A 161 -12.83 22.20 9.09
N ASP A 162 -12.48 21.94 7.81
CA ASP A 162 -13.23 21.02 6.95
C ASP A 162 -12.62 19.60 6.96
N GLU A 163 -13.45 18.63 6.67
CA GLU A 163 -13.07 17.22 6.53
C GLU A 163 -13.73 16.61 5.31
N VAL A 164 -13.09 15.62 4.71
CA VAL A 164 -13.74 14.80 3.69
C VAL A 164 -14.82 13.94 4.36
N ALA A 165 -16.05 14.08 3.92
CA ALA A 165 -17.17 13.29 4.41
C ALA A 165 -17.24 11.93 3.71
N ASN A 166 -16.95 11.89 2.40
CA ASN A 166 -16.95 10.67 1.62
C ASN A 166 -16.07 10.80 0.37
N VAL A 167 -15.58 9.64 -0.10
CA VAL A 167 -14.89 9.50 -1.38
C VAL A 167 -15.64 8.42 -2.16
N CYS A 168 -16.20 8.78 -3.30
CA CYS A 168 -16.95 7.88 -4.17
C CYS A 168 -16.14 7.58 -5.44
N VAL A 169 -16.21 6.33 -5.87
CA VAL A 169 -15.67 5.88 -7.15
C VAL A 169 -16.75 6.05 -8.22
N TYR A 170 -16.38 6.69 -9.35
CA TYR A 170 -17.28 6.95 -10.48
C TYR A 170 -16.69 6.47 -11.80
#